data_d248c101d4d504305c917f0717fb1cf1
#
_entry.id   d248c101d4d504305c917f0717fb1cf1
#
_cell.length_a   1.000
_cell.length_b   1.000
_cell.length_c   1.000
_cell.angle_alpha   90.00
_cell.angle_beta   90.00
_cell.angle_gamma   90.00
#
_symmetry.space_group_name_H-M   'P 1'
#
loop_
_entity.id
_entity.type
_entity.pdbx_description
1 polymer ?
#
loop_
_entity_poly.entity_id
_entity_poly.type
_entity_poly.pdbx_seq_one_letter_code
_entity_poly.pdbx_strand_id
1 'polypeptide(L)'
;MLDLSLLTDKVRSLAIEAGSFIRDERKKFHREAVEKKHAHDYVSYVDKESEKRIVTCLKELLPEAGFIAEEGSGSLSDEEYCWLVDPLDGTTNFIHDNAPYCVSIALRSKKELLIGVVYEICRDECFWTYKGAPSYLNGREIHVSSVSCLDDSFIALGFPYASDAYKPMALHLSLIHIS
;
A
#
# COMPACT_ATOMS: atom_id res chain seq x y z
N MET A 1 -24.33 -13.09 0.74
CA MET A 1 -22.95 -13.39 1.20
C MET A 1 -22.03 -12.79 0.15
N LEU A 2 -21.02 -12.01 0.54
CA LEU A 2 -20.06 -11.43 -0.42
C LEU A 2 -19.26 -12.54 -1.10
N ASP A 3 -19.17 -12.48 -2.43
CA ASP A 3 -18.21 -13.30 -3.19
C ASP A 3 -16.83 -12.62 -3.12
N LEU A 4 -16.03 -13.03 -2.12
CA LEU A 4 -14.72 -12.43 -1.86
C LEU A 4 -13.74 -12.68 -3.00
N SER A 5 -13.84 -13.82 -3.70
CA SER A 5 -12.96 -14.12 -4.84
C SER A 5 -13.19 -13.14 -5.98
N LEU A 6 -14.44 -13.00 -6.42
CA LEU A 6 -14.83 -12.09 -7.49
C LEU A 6 -14.53 -10.63 -7.13
N LEU A 7 -14.81 -10.24 -5.87
CA LEU A 7 -14.54 -8.88 -5.39
C LEU A 7 -13.04 -8.60 -5.36
N THR A 8 -12.22 -9.57 -4.92
CA THR A 8 -10.76 -9.43 -4.92
C THR A 8 -10.20 -9.23 -6.33
N ASP A 9 -10.70 -9.95 -7.33
CA ASP A 9 -10.26 -9.77 -8.71
C ASP A 9 -10.54 -8.35 -9.24
N LYS A 10 -11.68 -7.77 -8.88
CA LYS A 10 -12.01 -6.38 -9.23
C LYS A 10 -11.10 -5.37 -8.51
N VAL A 11 -10.82 -5.60 -7.22
CA VAL A 11 -9.92 -4.74 -6.43
C VAL A 11 -8.48 -4.82 -6.94
N ARG A 12 -8.01 -5.99 -7.37
CA ARG A 12 -6.71 -6.15 -8.01
C ARG A 12 -6.59 -5.33 -9.30
N SER A 13 -7.60 -5.44 -10.17
CA SER A 13 -7.63 -4.66 -11.41
C SER A 13 -7.61 -3.17 -11.13
N LEU A 14 -8.37 -2.73 -10.13
CA LEU A 14 -8.39 -1.33 -9.69
C LEU A 14 -7.04 -0.85 -9.14
N ALA A 15 -6.37 -1.66 -8.31
CA ALA A 15 -5.05 -1.34 -7.77
C ALA A 15 -3.99 -1.20 -8.89
N ILE A 16 -4.02 -2.09 -9.89
CA ILE A 16 -3.14 -2.03 -11.06
C ILE A 16 -3.43 -0.78 -11.91
N GLU A 17 -4.69 -0.44 -12.11
CA GLU A 17 -5.09 0.77 -12.85
C GLU A 17 -4.64 2.05 -12.14
N ALA A 18 -4.86 2.14 -10.82
CA ALA A 18 -4.38 3.25 -10.00
C ALA A 18 -2.84 3.36 -10.04
N GLY A 19 -2.13 2.24 -9.90
CA GLY A 19 -0.67 2.21 -10.00
C GLY A 19 -0.15 2.58 -11.38
N SER A 20 -0.87 2.24 -12.45
CA SER A 20 -0.53 2.69 -13.80
C SER A 20 -0.66 4.21 -13.95
N PHE A 21 -1.70 4.80 -13.39
CA PHE A 21 -1.85 6.24 -13.31
C PHE A 21 -0.67 6.89 -12.57
N ILE A 22 -0.31 6.38 -11.37
CA ILE A 22 0.80 6.89 -10.56
C ILE A 22 2.13 6.78 -11.32
N ARG A 23 2.36 5.66 -12.02
CA ARG A 23 3.56 5.44 -12.85
C ARG A 23 3.65 6.46 -14.00
N ASP A 24 2.53 6.80 -14.63
CA ASP A 24 2.50 7.76 -15.71
C ASP A 24 2.68 9.20 -15.21
N GLU A 25 2.12 9.54 -14.05
CA GLU A 25 2.38 10.82 -13.39
C GLU A 25 3.87 10.91 -12.96
N ARG A 26 4.47 9.81 -12.48
CA ARG A 26 5.89 9.79 -12.14
C ARG A 26 6.80 10.14 -13.31
N LYS A 27 6.49 9.68 -14.54
CA LYS A 27 7.24 10.02 -15.75
C LYS A 27 7.19 11.52 -16.09
N LYS A 28 6.11 12.20 -15.69
CA LYS A 28 5.94 13.65 -15.90
C LYS A 28 6.62 14.48 -14.81
N PHE A 29 6.95 13.87 -13.69
CA PHE A 29 7.55 14.52 -12.54
C PHE A 29 9.07 14.67 -12.75
N HIS A 30 9.51 15.87 -13.20
CA HIS A 30 10.91 16.22 -13.36
C HIS A 30 11.41 16.94 -12.10
N ARG A 31 12.21 16.27 -11.30
CA ARG A 31 12.72 16.76 -10.02
C ARG A 31 13.50 18.07 -10.12
N GLU A 32 14.21 18.28 -11.23
CA GLU A 32 15.02 19.48 -11.48
C GLU A 32 14.20 20.73 -11.83
N ALA A 33 12.96 20.54 -12.30
CA ALA A 33 12.05 21.61 -12.70
C ALA A 33 11.11 22.08 -11.57
N VAL A 34 11.10 21.38 -10.42
CA VAL A 34 10.13 21.62 -9.35
C VAL A 34 10.86 22.10 -8.10
N GLU A 35 10.71 23.38 -7.78
CA GLU A 35 11.08 23.91 -6.47
C GLU A 35 10.38 23.07 -5.37
N LYS A 36 11.03 22.90 -4.19
CA LYS A 36 10.53 22.01 -3.10
C LYS A 36 9.05 22.19 -2.79
N LYS A 37 8.53 23.42 -2.87
CA LYS A 37 7.11 23.72 -2.62
C LYS A 37 6.21 23.09 -3.68
N HIS A 38 6.59 23.16 -4.95
CA HIS A 38 5.83 22.57 -6.05
C HIS A 38 5.91 21.04 -6.06
N ALA A 39 6.98 20.44 -5.54
CA ALA A 39 7.11 18.99 -5.42
C ALA A 39 6.05 18.41 -4.47
N HIS A 40 5.84 19.04 -3.32
CA HIS A 40 4.81 18.63 -2.37
C HIS A 40 3.39 18.82 -2.92
N ASP A 41 3.14 19.94 -3.61
CA ASP A 41 1.83 20.21 -4.21
C ASP A 41 1.51 19.18 -5.32
N TYR A 42 2.50 18.81 -6.13
CA TYR A 42 2.33 17.81 -7.17
C TYR A 42 2.05 16.41 -6.61
N VAL A 43 2.79 16.01 -5.58
CA VAL A 43 2.60 14.72 -4.92
C VAL A 43 1.21 14.66 -4.28
N SER A 44 0.81 15.71 -3.54
CA SER A 44 -0.54 15.80 -2.98
C SER A 44 -1.64 15.72 -4.06
N TYR A 45 -1.39 16.19 -5.28
CA TYR A 45 -2.30 15.99 -6.41
C TYR A 45 -2.38 14.51 -6.82
N VAL A 46 -1.24 13.82 -6.97
CA VAL A 46 -1.21 12.41 -7.39
C VAL A 46 -1.91 11.53 -6.37
N ASP A 47 -1.61 11.74 -5.08
CA ASP A 47 -2.25 11.03 -3.97
C ASP A 47 -3.77 11.20 -3.98
N LYS A 48 -4.24 12.45 -3.99
CA LYS A 48 -5.68 12.77 -3.97
C LYS A 48 -6.44 12.30 -5.19
N GLU A 49 -5.84 12.42 -6.37
CA GLU A 49 -6.50 11.97 -7.60
C GLU A 49 -6.54 10.44 -7.65
N SER A 50 -5.48 9.75 -7.18
CA SER A 50 -5.46 8.29 -7.04
C SER A 50 -6.52 7.82 -6.04
N GLU A 51 -6.58 8.42 -4.84
CA GLU A 51 -7.60 8.10 -3.84
C GLU A 51 -9.01 8.28 -4.37
N LYS A 52 -9.28 9.41 -5.04
CA LYS A 52 -10.59 9.70 -5.63
C LYS A 52 -11.04 8.63 -6.63
N ARG A 53 -10.13 8.18 -7.49
CA ARG A 53 -10.40 7.11 -8.47
C ARG A 53 -10.71 5.80 -7.77
N ILE A 54 -9.86 5.40 -6.82
CA ILE A 54 -10.03 4.17 -6.05
C ILE A 54 -11.36 4.19 -5.29
N VAL A 55 -11.62 5.24 -4.51
CA VAL A 55 -12.84 5.36 -3.70
C VAL A 55 -14.10 5.38 -4.56
N THR A 56 -14.07 6.04 -5.73
CA THR A 56 -15.22 6.05 -6.64
C THR A 56 -15.58 4.65 -7.11
N CYS A 57 -14.59 3.87 -7.57
CA CYS A 57 -14.82 2.49 -8.00
C CYS A 57 -15.24 1.57 -6.85
N LEU A 58 -14.62 1.71 -5.67
CA LEU A 58 -14.97 0.88 -4.50
C LEU A 58 -16.40 1.14 -4.00
N LYS A 59 -16.90 2.38 -4.10
CA LYS A 59 -18.31 2.72 -3.80
C LYS A 59 -19.29 2.03 -4.74
N GLU A 60 -18.92 1.84 -6.00
CA GLU A 60 -19.75 1.09 -6.96
C GLU A 60 -19.71 -0.42 -6.68
N LEU A 61 -18.56 -0.94 -6.21
CA LEU A 61 -18.40 -2.37 -5.91
C LEU A 61 -19.13 -2.81 -4.64
N LEU A 62 -19.15 -1.96 -3.61
CA LEU A 62 -19.77 -2.26 -2.32
C LEU A 62 -20.33 -0.95 -1.71
N PRO A 63 -21.52 -0.50 -2.15
CA PRO A 63 -22.08 0.79 -1.76
C PRO A 63 -22.33 0.95 -0.26
N GLU A 64 -22.57 -0.17 0.47
CA GLU A 64 -22.81 -0.20 1.91
C GLU A 64 -21.53 -0.12 2.77
N ALA A 65 -20.35 -0.15 2.16
CA ALA A 65 -19.10 -0.07 2.90
C ALA A 65 -18.71 1.37 3.21
N GLY A 66 -18.19 1.59 4.42
CA GLY A 66 -17.49 2.82 4.79
C GLY A 66 -16.06 2.86 4.26
N PHE A 67 -15.35 3.96 4.55
CA PHE A 67 -13.98 4.20 4.09
C PHE A 67 -13.10 4.76 5.21
N ILE A 68 -11.88 4.28 5.27
CA ILE A 68 -10.74 4.91 5.95
C ILE A 68 -9.69 5.09 4.86
N ALA A 69 -9.44 6.33 4.49
CA ALA A 69 -8.51 6.69 3.42
C ALA A 69 -7.56 7.78 3.89
N GLU A 70 -6.31 7.74 3.45
CA GLU A 70 -5.22 8.56 3.99
C GLU A 70 -5.42 10.05 3.65
N GLU A 71 -5.88 10.36 2.45
CA GLU A 71 -6.06 11.74 1.96
C GLU A 71 -7.41 12.37 2.37
N GLY A 72 -8.20 11.66 3.19
CA GLY A 72 -9.37 12.19 3.86
C GLY A 72 -10.70 11.99 3.15
N SER A 73 -10.78 11.17 2.11
CA SER A 73 -12.06 10.79 1.47
C SER A 73 -12.95 9.90 2.34
N GLY A 74 -12.46 9.49 3.51
CA GLY A 74 -13.17 8.64 4.45
C GLY A 74 -13.14 9.16 5.87
N SER A 75 -14.13 8.75 6.66
CA SER A 75 -14.16 8.93 8.10
C SER A 75 -14.26 7.57 8.80
N LEU A 76 -13.85 7.49 10.06
CA LEU A 76 -14.12 6.32 10.89
C LEU A 76 -15.62 6.03 10.81
N SER A 77 -15.97 4.92 10.17
CA SER A 77 -17.33 4.52 9.94
C SER A 77 -17.68 3.32 10.79
N ASP A 78 -18.91 3.28 11.29
CA ASP A 78 -19.45 2.17 12.10
C ASP A 78 -20.16 1.11 11.24
N GLU A 79 -19.97 1.16 9.90
CA GLU A 79 -20.54 0.19 8.97
C GLU A 79 -19.97 -1.21 9.20
N GLU A 80 -20.76 -2.23 8.82
CA GLU A 80 -20.33 -3.64 8.89
C GLU A 80 -19.08 -3.89 8.06
N TYR A 81 -18.95 -3.24 6.91
CA TYR A 81 -17.80 -3.32 6.02
C TYR A 81 -17.12 -1.97 5.91
N CYS A 82 -15.79 -1.97 5.83
CA CYS A 82 -15.01 -0.76 5.67
C CYS A 82 -13.79 -1.01 4.79
N TRP A 83 -13.65 -0.20 3.76
CA TRP A 83 -12.45 -0.15 2.94
C TRP A 83 -11.34 0.65 3.65
N LEU A 84 -10.13 0.13 3.60
CA LEU A 84 -8.91 0.82 4.01
C LEU A 84 -8.11 1.07 2.74
N VAL A 85 -7.79 2.33 2.48
CA VAL A 85 -7.12 2.74 1.23
C VAL A 85 -5.92 3.62 1.56
N ASP A 86 -4.76 3.20 1.10
CA ASP A 86 -3.58 4.03 0.97
C ASP A 86 -3.26 4.11 -0.52
N PRO A 87 -3.51 5.27 -1.15
CA PRO A 87 -3.42 5.41 -2.60
C PRO A 87 -1.98 5.42 -3.11
N LEU A 88 -1.01 5.83 -2.29
CA LEU A 88 0.43 5.86 -2.63
C LEU A 88 1.30 5.70 -1.38
N ASP A 89 1.35 4.49 -0.82
CA ASP A 89 2.30 4.16 0.24
C ASP A 89 3.74 4.25 -0.28
N GLY A 90 4.57 5.00 0.44
CA GLY A 90 5.92 5.32 0.01
C GLY A 90 6.04 6.63 -0.78
N THR A 91 5.24 7.64 -0.46
CA THR A 91 5.24 8.99 -1.07
C THR A 91 6.64 9.60 -1.16
N THR A 92 7.45 9.45 -0.12
CA THR A 92 8.86 9.90 -0.12
C THR A 92 9.67 9.17 -1.19
N ASN A 93 9.49 7.87 -1.33
CA ASN A 93 10.15 7.07 -2.35
C ASN A 93 9.73 7.49 -3.75
N PHE A 94 8.44 7.75 -3.96
CA PHE A 94 7.92 8.30 -5.20
C PHE A 94 8.59 9.64 -5.57
N ILE A 95 8.72 10.59 -4.63
CA ILE A 95 9.40 11.88 -4.86
C ILE A 95 10.85 11.67 -5.29
N HIS A 96 11.54 10.72 -4.66
CA HIS A 96 12.96 10.48 -4.86
C HIS A 96 13.29 9.49 -5.97
N ASP A 97 12.28 8.96 -6.68
CA ASP A 97 12.43 7.93 -7.72
C ASP A 97 13.13 6.67 -7.20
N ASN A 98 12.78 6.29 -6.00
CA ASN A 98 13.36 5.15 -5.30
C ASN A 98 12.28 4.11 -4.98
N ALA A 99 12.48 2.89 -5.42
CA ALA A 99 11.57 1.79 -5.07
C ALA A 99 11.75 1.35 -3.60
N PRO A 100 10.73 0.77 -2.95
CA PRO A 100 9.38 0.55 -3.46
C PRO A 100 8.41 1.69 -3.13
N TYR A 101 7.32 1.78 -3.90
CA TYR A 101 6.08 2.47 -3.54
C TYR A 101 4.89 1.72 -4.14
N CYS A 102 3.75 1.75 -3.45
CA CYS A 102 2.65 0.85 -3.80
C CYS A 102 1.27 1.50 -3.60
N VAL A 103 0.24 0.85 -4.17
CA VAL A 103 -1.17 1.06 -3.84
C VAL A 103 -1.58 -0.04 -2.88
N SER A 104 -2.20 0.32 -1.75
CA SER A 104 -2.70 -0.64 -0.76
C SER A 104 -4.20 -0.48 -0.56
N ILE A 105 -4.95 -1.58 -0.77
CA ILE A 105 -6.41 -1.62 -0.62
C ILE A 105 -6.78 -2.84 0.20
N ALA A 106 -7.54 -2.64 1.29
CA ALA A 106 -8.08 -3.73 2.08
C ALA A 106 -9.57 -3.54 2.36
N LEU A 107 -10.28 -4.65 2.52
CA LEU A 107 -11.65 -4.68 3.03
C LEU A 107 -11.65 -5.38 4.38
N ARG A 108 -12.23 -4.74 5.39
CA ARG A 108 -12.52 -5.38 6.68
C ARG A 108 -14.01 -5.43 6.95
N SER A 109 -14.44 -6.45 7.70
CA SER A 109 -15.66 -6.37 8.50
C SER A 109 -15.35 -5.82 9.90
N LYS A 110 -16.37 -5.64 10.74
CA LYS A 110 -16.17 -5.30 12.16
C LYS A 110 -15.30 -6.32 12.92
N LYS A 111 -15.19 -7.55 12.42
CA LYS A 111 -14.54 -8.66 13.12
C LYS A 111 -13.17 -9.02 12.58
N GLU A 112 -12.95 -8.85 11.27
CA GLU A 112 -11.77 -9.42 10.61
C GLU A 112 -11.50 -8.77 9.25
N LEU A 113 -10.26 -8.95 8.77
CA LEU A 113 -9.89 -8.62 7.39
C LEU A 113 -10.47 -9.66 6.43
N LEU A 114 -11.06 -9.17 5.34
CA LEU A 114 -11.71 -9.99 4.32
C LEU A 114 -10.91 -10.04 3.02
N ILE A 115 -10.31 -8.93 2.60
CA ILE A 115 -9.51 -8.79 1.37
C ILE A 115 -8.29 -7.93 1.69
N GLY A 116 -7.16 -8.28 1.12
CA GLY A 116 -5.96 -7.45 1.07
C GLY A 116 -5.33 -7.51 -0.31
N VAL A 117 -5.05 -6.33 -0.88
CA VAL A 117 -4.35 -6.17 -2.16
C VAL A 117 -3.30 -5.08 -2.00
N VAL A 118 -2.06 -5.39 -2.38
CA VAL A 118 -0.95 -4.45 -2.46
C VAL A 118 -0.33 -4.56 -3.84
N TYR A 119 -0.31 -3.45 -4.58
CA TYR A 119 0.32 -3.40 -5.88
C TYR A 119 1.59 -2.55 -5.83
N GLU A 120 2.75 -3.20 -5.86
CA GLU A 120 4.05 -2.56 -5.95
C GLU A 120 4.27 -2.09 -7.39
N ILE A 121 4.39 -0.77 -7.57
CA ILE A 121 4.29 -0.11 -8.88
C ILE A 121 5.57 -0.28 -9.70
N CYS A 122 6.73 -0.27 -9.03
CA CYS A 122 8.03 -0.24 -9.73
C CYS A 122 8.38 -1.56 -10.39
N ARG A 123 7.98 -2.69 -9.76
CA ARG A 123 8.29 -4.06 -10.21
C ARG A 123 7.12 -4.75 -10.89
N ASP A 124 5.94 -4.09 -10.93
CA ASP A 124 4.71 -4.68 -11.44
C ASP A 124 4.31 -5.96 -10.67
N GLU A 125 4.39 -5.87 -9.33
CA GLU A 125 4.11 -6.97 -8.42
C GLU A 125 2.78 -6.74 -7.69
N CYS A 126 1.78 -7.58 -7.96
CA CYS A 126 0.49 -7.55 -7.29
C CYS A 126 0.40 -8.67 -6.26
N PHE A 127 0.46 -8.31 -4.98
CA PHE A 127 0.23 -9.20 -3.84
C PHE A 127 -1.24 -9.16 -3.45
N TRP A 128 -1.86 -10.31 -3.21
CA TRP A 128 -3.25 -10.34 -2.82
C TRP A 128 -3.65 -11.60 -2.07
N THR A 129 -4.68 -11.48 -1.27
CA THR A 129 -5.37 -12.57 -0.62
C THR A 129 -6.79 -12.17 -0.27
N TYR A 130 -7.61 -13.14 0.05
CA TYR A 130 -8.90 -12.94 0.73
C TYR A 130 -9.12 -14.01 1.80
N LYS A 131 -10.03 -13.78 2.71
CA LYS A 131 -10.32 -14.71 3.81
C LYS A 131 -10.60 -16.11 3.30
N GLY A 132 -9.79 -17.07 3.76
CA GLY A 132 -9.90 -18.49 3.39
C GLY A 132 -9.11 -18.87 2.15
N ALA A 133 -8.42 -17.93 1.49
CA ALA A 133 -7.52 -18.21 0.38
C ALA A 133 -6.05 -18.18 0.83
N PRO A 134 -5.13 -18.82 0.08
CA PRO A 134 -3.70 -18.57 0.18
C PRO A 134 -3.34 -17.13 -0.20
N SER A 135 -2.07 -16.74 0.03
CA SER A 135 -1.51 -15.48 -0.49
C SER A 135 -0.91 -15.70 -1.88
N TYR A 136 -1.04 -14.68 -2.74
CA TYR A 136 -0.60 -14.74 -4.12
C TYR A 136 0.26 -13.54 -4.49
N LEU A 137 1.23 -13.76 -5.38
CA LEU A 137 1.99 -12.75 -6.11
C LEU A 137 1.80 -12.99 -7.61
N ASN A 138 1.21 -12.03 -8.31
CA ASN A 138 0.93 -12.12 -9.75
C ASN A 138 0.24 -13.44 -10.15
N GLY A 139 -0.69 -13.92 -9.30
CA GLY A 139 -1.44 -15.16 -9.51
C GLY A 139 -0.71 -16.45 -9.11
N ARG A 140 0.55 -16.37 -8.69
CA ARG A 140 1.29 -17.50 -8.13
C ARG A 140 1.14 -17.52 -6.61
N GLU A 141 0.81 -18.67 -6.05
CA GLU A 141 0.76 -18.86 -4.60
C GLU A 141 2.15 -18.66 -3.98
N ILE A 142 2.18 -17.92 -2.87
CA ILE A 142 3.41 -17.61 -2.12
C ILE A 142 3.27 -18.06 -0.66
N HIS A 143 4.41 -18.39 -0.06
CA HIS A 143 4.51 -18.82 1.32
C HIS A 143 5.63 -18.05 2.02
N VAL A 144 5.57 -18.00 3.34
CA VAL A 144 6.68 -17.50 4.16
C VAL A 144 7.91 -18.38 3.96
N SER A 145 9.10 -17.82 4.22
CA SER A 145 10.35 -18.54 4.18
C SER A 145 10.36 -19.69 5.21
N SER A 146 11.11 -20.76 4.92
CA SER A 146 11.33 -21.87 5.86
C SER A 146 12.43 -21.59 6.89
N VAL A 147 13.04 -20.39 6.86
CA VAL A 147 14.08 -20.00 7.83
C VAL A 147 13.48 -19.89 9.21
N SER A 148 14.07 -20.62 10.18
CA SER A 148 13.57 -20.76 11.55
C SER A 148 14.51 -20.16 12.62
N CYS A 149 15.69 -19.69 12.22
CA CYS A 149 16.65 -19.06 13.15
C CYS A 149 17.10 -17.70 12.62
N LEU A 150 17.56 -16.85 13.53
CA LEU A 150 17.98 -15.49 13.25
C LEU A 150 19.26 -15.46 12.40
N ASP A 151 20.19 -16.38 12.65
CA ASP A 151 21.49 -16.42 11.97
C ASP A 151 21.39 -16.68 10.47
N ASP A 152 20.32 -17.34 10.02
CA ASP A 152 20.06 -17.62 8.61
C ASP A 152 19.07 -16.63 7.99
N SER A 153 18.62 -15.62 8.75
CA SER A 153 17.58 -14.69 8.33
C SER A 153 18.17 -13.47 7.62
N PHE A 154 17.51 -13.02 6.56
CA PHE A 154 17.69 -11.69 5.99
C PHE A 154 16.60 -10.76 6.54
N ILE A 155 17.02 -9.71 7.27
CA ILE A 155 16.10 -8.80 7.97
C ILE A 155 16.23 -7.40 7.37
N ALA A 156 15.09 -6.81 7.01
CA ALA A 156 14.99 -5.40 6.66
C ALA A 156 14.39 -4.61 7.84
N LEU A 157 14.95 -3.44 8.13
CA LEU A 157 14.50 -2.56 9.21
C LEU A 157 14.07 -1.22 8.64
N GLY A 158 12.90 -0.75 9.06
CA GLY A 158 12.41 0.61 8.82
C GLY A 158 12.32 1.39 10.13
N PHE A 159 12.61 2.70 10.09
CA PHE A 159 12.52 3.58 11.25
C PHE A 159 11.43 4.63 11.06
N PRO A 160 10.56 4.84 12.06
CA PRO A 160 9.60 5.93 11.99
C PRO A 160 10.30 7.29 12.03
N TYR A 161 9.74 8.30 11.38
CA TYR A 161 10.30 9.65 11.31
C TYR A 161 10.52 10.30 12.69
N ALA A 162 9.64 10.01 13.68
CA ALA A 162 9.74 10.50 15.07
C ALA A 162 10.50 9.48 15.93
N SER A 163 11.78 9.26 15.67
CA SER A 163 12.49 8.05 16.11
C SER A 163 13.43 8.21 17.30
N ASP A 164 13.44 9.35 18.03
CA ASP A 164 14.41 9.55 19.12
C ASP A 164 14.35 8.47 20.21
N ALA A 165 13.15 7.94 20.49
CA ALA A 165 12.97 6.84 21.44
C ALA A 165 13.51 5.48 20.93
N TYR A 166 13.59 5.28 19.60
CA TYR A 166 13.99 4.01 18.98
C TYR A 166 15.44 3.99 18.49
N LYS A 167 16.12 5.15 18.42
CA LYS A 167 17.51 5.27 17.96
C LYS A 167 18.48 4.33 18.66
N PRO A 168 18.44 4.14 20.00
CA PRO A 168 19.37 3.23 20.69
C PRO A 168 19.14 1.77 20.27
N MET A 169 17.89 1.34 20.13
CA MET A 169 17.55 -0.02 19.70
C MET A 169 17.94 -0.25 18.23
N ALA A 170 17.72 0.72 17.38
CA ALA A 170 18.09 0.70 15.98
C ALA A 170 19.59 0.56 15.77
N LEU A 171 20.40 1.34 16.50
CA LEU A 171 21.85 1.24 16.48
C LEU A 171 22.33 -0.11 17.00
N HIS A 172 21.71 -0.64 18.05
CA HIS A 172 22.05 -1.95 18.59
C HIS A 172 21.79 -3.08 17.59
N LEU A 173 20.62 -3.06 16.93
CA LEU A 173 20.27 -4.04 15.88
C LEU A 173 21.19 -3.93 14.66
N SER A 174 21.60 -2.72 14.26
CA SER A 174 22.51 -2.54 13.12
C SER A 174 23.94 -3.03 13.42
N LEU A 175 24.37 -2.99 14.66
CA LEU A 175 25.71 -3.45 15.09
C LEU A 175 25.83 -4.98 15.19
N ILE A 176 24.72 -5.70 15.37
CA ILE A 176 24.72 -7.18 15.42
C ILE A 176 25.09 -7.79 14.05
N HIS A 177 24.96 -7.05 12.94
CA HIS A 177 25.20 -7.53 11.57
C HIS A 177 26.59 -7.20 11.01
N ILE A 178 27.48 -6.58 11.78
CA ILE A 178 28.83 -6.17 11.33
C ILE A 178 29.93 -7.10 11.86
N SER A 179 29.54 -8.20 12.51
CA SER A 179 30.50 -9.21 13.00
C SER A 179 30.57 -10.44 12.11
#